data_65f034f65dc72a934795880b303a35c3
#
_entry.id   65f034f65dc72a934795880b303a35c3
#
_cell.length_a   1.000
_cell.length_b   1.000
_cell.length_c   1.000
_cell.angle_alpha   90.00
_cell.angle_beta   90.00
_cell.angle_gamma   90.00
#
_symmetry.space_group_name_H-M   'P 1'
#
loop_
_entity.id
_entity.type
_entity.pdbx_description
1 polymer ?
#
loop_
_entity_poly.entity_id
_entity_poly.type
_entity_poly.pdbx_seq_one_letter_code
_entity_poly.pdbx_strand_id
1 'polypeptide(L)'
;MKNTTNTVNKTQILQKTWVVCALALVCTFLWGSASPCIKLGYALFNIPSGETWTQILFAGTRFVLAGILTIIIGSILNRGALLPTKSSLPSIVKLSIFQTILQYIFFYIGLAHNSGVKASIINGSNTFFVILVAALIFRQEKLNLKKVAGCVIGFAAVSYTH
;
A
#
# COMPACT_ATOMS: atom_id res chain seq x y z
N MET A 1 14.80 32.18 8.13
CA MET A 1 13.44 32.60 7.81
C MET A 1 12.93 32.17 6.43
N LYS A 2 13.74 31.97 5.38
CA LYS A 2 13.27 31.53 4.03
C LYS A 2 12.78 30.06 3.94
N ASN A 3 13.20 29.18 4.84
CA ASN A 3 12.81 27.76 4.78
C ASN A 3 11.41 27.47 5.36
N THR A 4 10.94 28.27 6.31
CA THR A 4 9.63 28.10 6.95
C THR A 4 8.49 28.51 6.02
N THR A 5 8.67 29.55 5.23
CA THR A 5 7.66 30.03 4.27
C THR A 5 7.46 29.05 3.10
N ASN A 6 8.52 28.37 2.66
CA ASN A 6 8.43 27.36 1.59
C ASN A 6 7.74 26.07 2.05
N THR A 7 7.90 25.67 3.31
CA THR A 7 7.20 24.51 3.88
C THR A 7 5.70 24.80 4.07
N VAL A 8 5.33 25.96 4.55
CA VAL A 8 3.92 26.36 4.73
C VAL A 8 3.19 26.41 3.37
N ASN A 9 3.82 26.97 2.32
CA ASN A 9 3.22 27.00 0.99
C ASN A 9 3.06 25.59 0.38
N LYS A 10 4.03 24.68 0.56
CA LYS A 10 3.91 23.30 0.11
C LYS A 10 2.78 22.54 0.81
N THR A 11 2.63 22.73 2.10
CA THR A 11 1.56 22.09 2.88
C THR A 11 0.17 22.59 2.48
N GLN A 12 0.04 23.87 2.18
CA GLN A 12 -1.23 24.44 1.68
C GLN A 12 -1.60 23.96 0.28
N ILE A 13 -0.62 23.72 -0.60
CA ILE A 13 -0.87 23.16 -1.94
C ILE A 13 -1.36 21.72 -1.82
N LEU A 14 -0.76 20.92 -0.94
CA LEU A 14 -1.15 19.52 -0.70
C LEU A 14 -2.53 19.37 -0.02
N GLN A 15 -3.06 20.44 0.57
CA GLN A 15 -4.41 20.45 1.16
C GLN A 15 -5.52 20.84 0.17
N LYS A 16 -5.16 21.28 -1.04
CA LYS A 16 -6.16 21.57 -2.07
C LYS A 16 -6.82 20.28 -2.54
N THR A 17 -8.14 20.21 -2.49
CA THR A 17 -8.95 19.04 -2.86
C THR A 17 -8.55 18.45 -4.23
N TRP A 18 -8.35 19.28 -5.22
CA TRP A 18 -7.92 18.85 -6.56
C TRP A 18 -6.56 18.15 -6.57
N VAL A 19 -5.60 18.64 -5.78
CA VAL A 19 -4.27 18.03 -5.66
C VAL A 19 -4.36 16.68 -4.96
N VAL A 20 -5.17 16.61 -3.90
CA VAL A 20 -5.43 15.35 -3.19
C VAL A 20 -6.09 14.33 -4.11
N CYS A 21 -7.11 14.74 -4.89
CA CYS A 21 -7.77 13.88 -5.85
C CYS A 21 -6.81 13.40 -6.96
N ALA A 22 -6.00 14.28 -7.52
CA ALA A 22 -5.02 13.92 -8.54
C ALA A 22 -3.97 12.93 -8.00
N LEU A 23 -3.44 13.17 -6.80
CA LEU A 23 -2.51 12.25 -6.14
C LEU A 23 -3.17 10.90 -5.83
N ALA A 24 -4.40 10.90 -5.36
CA ALA A 24 -5.16 9.67 -5.11
C ALA A 24 -5.37 8.86 -6.39
N LEU A 25 -5.71 9.52 -7.51
CA LEU A 25 -5.83 8.87 -8.82
C LEU A 25 -4.51 8.24 -9.27
N VAL A 26 -3.39 8.94 -9.13
CA VAL A 26 -2.08 8.40 -9.47
C VAL A 26 -1.75 7.19 -8.58
N CYS A 27 -1.97 7.29 -7.28
CA CYS A 27 -1.72 6.18 -6.35
C CYS A 27 -2.59 4.95 -6.65
N THR A 28 -3.89 5.14 -6.93
CA THR A 28 -4.80 4.04 -7.28
C THR A 28 -4.45 3.41 -8.61
N PHE A 29 -4.05 4.20 -9.61
CA PHE A 29 -3.58 3.70 -10.89
C PHE A 29 -2.30 2.86 -10.73
N LEU A 30 -1.31 3.36 -10.01
CA LEU A 30 -0.06 2.64 -9.73
C LEU A 30 -0.33 1.35 -8.94
N TRP A 31 -1.23 1.38 -7.99
CA TRP A 31 -1.58 0.19 -7.23
C TRP A 31 -2.36 -0.82 -8.08
N GLY A 32 -3.32 -0.37 -8.88
CA GLY A 32 -4.08 -1.24 -9.79
C GLY A 32 -3.21 -1.89 -10.87
N SER A 33 -2.17 -1.20 -11.36
CA SER A 33 -1.22 -1.74 -12.33
C SER A 33 -0.25 -2.77 -11.74
N ALA A 34 -0.13 -2.88 -10.42
CA ALA A 34 0.83 -3.78 -9.78
C ALA A 34 0.56 -5.25 -10.11
N SER A 35 -0.70 -5.71 -10.09
CA SER A 35 -1.05 -7.10 -10.38
C SER A 35 -0.76 -7.51 -11.82
N PRO A 36 -1.13 -6.75 -12.86
CA PRO A 36 -0.70 -7.03 -14.23
C PRO A 36 0.82 -7.04 -14.40
N CYS A 37 1.53 -6.08 -13.79
CA CYS A 37 3.00 -6.02 -13.86
C CYS A 37 3.67 -7.23 -13.18
N ILE A 38 3.11 -7.74 -12.08
CA ILE A 38 3.61 -8.95 -11.43
C ILE A 38 3.43 -10.16 -12.33
N LYS A 39 2.25 -10.32 -12.96
CA LYS A 39 1.98 -11.41 -13.88
C LYS A 39 2.91 -11.37 -15.09
N LEU A 40 3.14 -10.19 -15.64
CA LEU A 40 4.10 -9.99 -16.72
C LEU A 40 5.52 -10.38 -16.29
N GLY A 41 5.93 -9.98 -15.07
CA GLY A 41 7.20 -10.38 -14.50
C GLY A 41 7.33 -11.89 -14.35
N TYR A 42 6.30 -12.57 -13.88
CA TYR A 42 6.30 -14.03 -13.79
C TYR A 42 6.45 -14.70 -15.16
N ALA A 43 5.78 -14.17 -16.18
CA ALA A 43 5.90 -14.68 -17.55
C ALA A 43 7.31 -14.45 -18.13
N LEU A 44 7.91 -13.28 -17.91
CA LEU A 44 9.25 -12.94 -18.40
C LEU A 44 10.36 -13.75 -17.73
N PHE A 45 10.22 -14.05 -16.44
CA PHE A 45 11.20 -14.84 -15.69
C PHE A 45 10.88 -16.34 -15.64
N ASN A 46 9.85 -16.78 -16.37
CA ASN A 46 9.39 -18.18 -16.39
C ASN A 46 9.16 -18.75 -14.97
N ILE A 47 8.54 -17.97 -14.09
CA ILE A 47 8.25 -18.38 -12.71
C ILE A 47 6.98 -19.23 -12.70
N PRO A 48 7.04 -20.52 -12.31
CA PRO A 48 5.86 -21.38 -12.29
C PRO A 48 4.86 -20.94 -11.22
N SER A 49 3.57 -21.10 -11.51
CA SER A 49 2.50 -20.73 -10.59
C SER A 49 2.48 -21.58 -9.29
N GLY A 50 3.10 -22.74 -9.29
CA GLY A 50 3.21 -23.64 -8.12
C GLY A 50 4.41 -23.38 -7.22
N GLU A 51 5.38 -22.56 -7.61
CA GLU A 51 6.61 -22.32 -6.85
C GLU A 51 6.51 -21.07 -5.97
N THR A 52 5.93 -21.21 -4.81
CA THR A 52 5.74 -20.12 -3.85
C THR A 52 7.06 -19.46 -3.44
N TRP A 53 8.14 -20.21 -3.29
CA TRP A 53 9.45 -19.67 -2.89
C TRP A 53 10.04 -18.73 -3.94
N THR A 54 9.99 -19.10 -5.21
CA THR A 54 10.46 -18.28 -6.32
C THR A 54 9.63 -16.99 -6.45
N GLN A 55 8.33 -17.07 -6.20
CA GLN A 55 7.45 -15.90 -6.17
C GLN A 55 7.78 -14.94 -5.00
N ILE A 56 8.08 -15.48 -3.81
CA ILE A 56 8.50 -14.68 -2.65
C ILE A 56 9.86 -14.02 -2.91
N LEU A 57 10.79 -14.74 -3.52
CA LEU A 57 12.10 -14.20 -3.90
C LEU A 57 11.95 -13.06 -4.91
N PHE A 58 11.12 -13.23 -5.93
CA PHE A 58 10.79 -12.19 -6.91
C PHE A 58 10.15 -10.96 -6.25
N ALA A 59 9.22 -11.16 -5.32
CA ALA A 59 8.63 -10.06 -4.55
C ALA A 59 9.69 -9.34 -3.71
N GLY A 60 10.55 -10.08 -3.02
CA GLY A 60 11.63 -9.53 -2.19
C GLY A 60 12.61 -8.67 -3.00
N THR A 61 13.10 -9.16 -4.13
CA THR A 61 14.00 -8.40 -5.02
C THR A 61 13.33 -7.13 -5.53
N ARG A 62 12.06 -7.18 -5.90
CA ARG A 62 11.29 -6.00 -6.33
C ARG A 62 11.15 -4.96 -5.23
N PHE A 63 10.89 -5.37 -3.99
CA PHE A 63 10.80 -4.44 -2.86
C PHE A 63 12.14 -3.81 -2.52
N VAL A 64 13.23 -4.56 -2.60
CA VAL A 64 14.60 -4.02 -2.39
C VAL A 64 14.91 -2.97 -3.45
N LEU A 65 14.66 -3.26 -4.73
CA LEU A 65 14.87 -2.30 -5.82
C LEU A 65 14.01 -1.06 -5.67
N ALA A 66 12.73 -1.22 -5.32
CA ALA A 66 11.83 -0.10 -5.07
C ALA A 66 12.28 0.75 -3.88
N GLY A 67 12.78 0.12 -2.81
CA GLY A 67 13.33 0.82 -1.64
C GLY A 67 14.57 1.64 -1.99
N ILE A 68 15.51 1.07 -2.74
CA ILE A 68 16.71 1.78 -3.21
C ILE A 68 16.31 2.97 -4.10
N LEU A 69 15.43 2.76 -5.07
CA LEU A 69 14.92 3.81 -5.95
C LEU A 69 14.24 4.94 -5.16
N THR A 70 13.44 4.60 -4.17
CA THR A 70 12.76 5.58 -3.31
C THR A 70 13.76 6.42 -2.52
N ILE A 71 14.82 5.81 -1.97
CA ILE A 71 15.87 6.52 -1.26
C ILE A 71 16.63 7.45 -2.21
N ILE A 72 16.99 6.99 -3.40
CA ILE A 72 17.71 7.78 -4.41
C ILE A 72 16.86 8.99 -4.82
N ILE A 73 15.62 8.75 -5.27
CA ILE A 73 14.72 9.82 -5.73
C ILE A 73 14.42 10.80 -4.59
N GLY A 74 14.14 10.28 -3.40
CA GLY A 74 13.89 11.11 -2.24
C GLY A 74 15.09 11.97 -1.83
N SER A 75 16.30 11.42 -1.91
CA SER A 75 17.54 12.16 -1.64
C SER A 75 17.78 13.27 -2.64
N ILE A 76 17.51 13.04 -3.93
CA ILE A 76 17.63 14.05 -4.99
C ILE A 76 16.60 15.17 -4.79
N LEU A 77 15.33 14.82 -4.53
CA LEU A 77 14.26 15.78 -4.36
C LEU A 77 14.41 16.64 -3.08
N ASN A 78 14.95 16.06 -2.03
CA ASN A 78 15.15 16.74 -0.75
C ASN A 78 16.51 17.45 -0.63
N ARG A 79 17.35 17.35 -1.67
CA ARG A 79 18.73 17.89 -1.69
C ARG A 79 19.57 17.46 -0.48
N GLY A 80 19.32 16.26 0.05
CA GLY A 80 20.04 15.70 1.18
C GLY A 80 19.80 14.20 1.32
N ALA A 81 20.76 13.47 1.86
CA ALA A 81 20.64 12.02 2.03
C ALA A 81 19.46 11.68 2.96
N LEU A 82 18.44 11.00 2.41
CA LEU A 82 17.30 10.48 3.13
C LEU A 82 17.65 9.10 3.72
N LEU A 83 18.55 9.09 4.69
CA LEU A 83 18.89 7.87 5.41
C LEU A 83 18.10 7.80 6.72
N PRO A 84 17.62 6.62 7.10
CA PRO A 84 16.92 6.44 8.36
C PRO A 84 17.85 6.73 9.54
N THR A 85 17.37 7.51 10.50
CA THR A 85 18.11 7.79 11.73
C THR A 85 18.21 6.50 12.58
N LYS A 86 19.31 6.31 13.28
CA LYS A 86 19.51 5.12 14.15
C LYS A 86 18.37 4.90 15.14
N SER A 87 17.75 5.95 15.65
CA SER A 87 16.59 5.89 16.55
C SER A 87 15.30 5.41 15.87
N SER A 88 15.16 5.62 14.56
CA SER A 88 14.00 5.17 13.78
C SER A 88 14.11 3.73 13.29
N LEU A 89 15.33 3.18 13.27
CA LEU A 89 15.62 1.87 12.73
C LEU A 89 14.77 0.74 13.37
N PRO A 90 14.66 0.63 14.71
CA PRO A 90 13.85 -0.43 15.33
C PRO A 90 12.36 -0.32 14.97
N SER A 91 11.83 0.89 14.83
CA SER A 91 10.45 1.10 14.40
C SER A 91 10.24 0.69 12.95
N ILE A 92 11.19 1.01 12.07
CA ILE A 92 11.16 0.64 10.65
C ILE A 92 11.20 -0.88 10.52
N VAL A 93 12.12 -1.56 11.22
CA VAL A 93 12.24 -3.03 11.19
C VAL A 93 10.96 -3.70 11.70
N LYS A 94 10.43 -3.23 12.83
CA LYS A 94 9.18 -3.75 13.39
C LYS A 94 8.02 -3.59 12.41
N LEU A 95 7.87 -2.41 11.81
CA LEU A 95 6.83 -2.13 10.83
C LEU A 95 6.98 -3.01 9.59
N SER A 96 8.21 -3.17 9.07
CA SER A 96 8.50 -4.01 7.90
C SER A 96 8.16 -5.48 8.13
N ILE A 97 8.44 -6.02 9.32
CA ILE A 97 8.12 -7.40 9.66
C ILE A 97 6.60 -7.61 9.65
N PHE A 98 5.85 -6.75 10.34
CA PHE A 98 4.40 -6.93 10.47
C PHE A 98 3.65 -6.56 9.20
N GLN A 99 4.00 -5.44 8.57
CA GLN A 99 3.24 -4.91 7.43
C GLN A 99 3.67 -5.47 6.08
N THR A 100 4.91 -5.90 5.93
CA THR A 100 5.40 -6.43 4.64
C THR A 100 5.55 -7.93 4.71
N ILE A 101 6.45 -8.45 5.55
CA ILE A 101 6.82 -9.87 5.53
C ILE A 101 5.62 -10.72 5.91
N LEU A 102 5.02 -10.46 7.07
CA LEU A 102 3.91 -11.27 7.59
C LEU A 102 2.67 -11.17 6.70
N GLN A 103 2.33 -9.95 6.26
CA GLN A 103 1.20 -9.71 5.37
C GLN A 103 1.35 -10.46 4.05
N TYR A 104 2.53 -10.42 3.42
CA TYR A 104 2.75 -11.10 2.14
C TYR A 104 2.78 -12.61 2.27
N ILE A 105 3.37 -13.16 3.33
CA ILE A 105 3.32 -14.61 3.58
C ILE A 105 1.87 -15.09 3.66
N PHE A 106 1.04 -14.45 4.47
CA PHE A 106 -0.38 -14.82 4.58
C PHE A 106 -1.14 -14.61 3.27
N PHE A 107 -0.85 -13.52 2.54
CA PHE A 107 -1.48 -13.23 1.26
C PHE A 107 -1.17 -14.31 0.23
N TYR A 108 0.08 -14.72 0.09
CA TYR A 108 0.48 -15.75 -0.86
C TYR A 108 -0.08 -17.14 -0.50
N ILE A 109 -0.03 -17.52 0.77
CA ILE A 109 -0.63 -18.77 1.24
C ILE A 109 -2.15 -18.75 1.00
N GLY A 110 -2.82 -17.66 1.32
CA GLY A 110 -4.25 -17.49 1.07
C GLY A 110 -4.61 -17.55 -0.41
N LEU A 111 -3.80 -16.93 -1.27
CA LEU A 111 -4.01 -16.92 -2.73
C LEU A 111 -3.76 -18.31 -3.36
N ALA A 112 -2.81 -19.08 -2.83
CA ALA A 112 -2.52 -20.44 -3.32
C ALA A 112 -3.69 -21.41 -3.10
N HIS A 113 -4.49 -21.21 -2.03
CA HIS A 113 -5.59 -22.09 -1.64
C HIS A 113 -6.98 -21.56 -2.06
N ASN A 114 -7.05 -20.37 -2.64
CA ASN A 114 -8.31 -19.75 -3.04
C ASN A 114 -8.30 -19.30 -4.50
N SER A 115 -9.50 -19.25 -5.10
CA SER A 115 -9.64 -18.62 -6.43
C SER A 115 -9.33 -17.12 -6.36
N GLY A 116 -8.83 -16.55 -7.47
CA GLY A 116 -8.53 -15.12 -7.53
C GLY A 116 -9.72 -14.22 -7.18
N VAL A 117 -10.93 -14.66 -7.52
CA VAL A 117 -12.19 -13.96 -7.18
C VAL A 117 -12.37 -13.86 -5.66
N LYS A 118 -12.26 -14.99 -4.94
CA LYS A 118 -12.37 -15.02 -3.48
C LYS A 118 -11.29 -14.15 -2.82
N ALA A 119 -10.06 -14.23 -3.31
CA ALA A 119 -8.96 -13.42 -2.82
C ALA A 119 -9.21 -11.91 -3.00
N SER A 120 -9.78 -11.50 -4.13
CA SER A 120 -10.15 -10.10 -4.41
C SER A 120 -11.25 -9.58 -3.47
N ILE A 121 -12.27 -10.38 -3.20
CA ILE A 121 -13.35 -10.03 -2.26
C ILE A 121 -12.80 -9.87 -0.84
N ILE A 122 -11.96 -10.81 -0.38
CA ILE A 122 -11.34 -10.76 0.93
C ILE A 122 -10.43 -9.51 1.04
N ASN A 123 -9.64 -9.23 0.00
CA ASN A 123 -8.78 -8.04 -0.03
C ASN A 123 -9.58 -6.74 -0.04
N GLY A 124 -10.70 -6.68 -0.76
CA GLY A 124 -11.62 -5.54 -0.73
C GLY A 124 -12.25 -5.32 0.64
N SER A 125 -12.52 -6.40 1.37
CA SER A 125 -13.03 -6.35 2.74
C SER A 125 -12.06 -5.72 3.74
N ASN A 126 -10.74 -5.75 3.45
CA ASN A 126 -9.71 -5.23 4.35
C ASN A 126 -9.95 -3.78 4.75
N THR A 127 -10.36 -2.94 3.80
CA THR A 127 -10.64 -1.52 4.07
C THR A 127 -11.77 -1.36 5.08
N PHE A 128 -12.82 -2.17 4.98
CA PHE A 128 -13.92 -2.18 5.95
C PHE A 128 -13.45 -2.59 7.34
N PHE A 129 -12.67 -3.67 7.45
CA PHE A 129 -12.12 -4.12 8.74
C PHE A 129 -11.18 -3.08 9.36
N VAL A 130 -10.34 -2.42 8.57
CA VAL A 130 -9.45 -1.36 9.07
C VAL A 130 -10.24 -0.20 9.66
N ILE A 131 -11.30 0.25 9.00
CA ILE A 131 -12.15 1.33 9.51
C ILE A 131 -12.88 0.89 10.79
N LEU A 132 -13.36 -0.34 10.82
CA LEU A 132 -14.04 -0.89 12.00
C LEU A 132 -13.11 -0.98 13.22
N VAL A 133 -11.90 -1.51 13.01
CA VAL A 133 -10.86 -1.62 14.04
C VAL A 133 -10.41 -0.25 14.53
N ALA A 134 -10.16 0.70 13.62
CA ALA A 134 -9.76 2.07 13.96
C ALA A 134 -10.84 2.79 14.80
N ALA A 135 -12.12 2.55 14.50
CA ALA A 135 -13.23 3.18 15.21
C ALA A 135 -13.56 2.49 16.54
N LEU A 136 -13.59 1.15 16.58
CA LEU A 136 -14.03 0.41 17.77
C LEU A 136 -12.89 0.17 18.79
N ILE A 137 -11.70 -0.19 18.30
CA ILE A 137 -10.57 -0.54 19.18
C ILE A 137 -9.76 0.70 19.51
N PHE A 138 -9.33 1.43 18.49
CA PHE A 138 -8.47 2.60 18.69
C PHE A 138 -9.22 3.88 19.01
N ARG A 139 -10.55 3.93 18.81
CA ARG A 139 -11.40 5.10 19.05
C ARG A 139 -10.86 6.40 18.44
N GLN A 140 -10.03 6.27 17.40
CA GLN A 140 -9.40 7.40 16.72
C GLN A 140 -10.38 8.20 15.87
N GLU A 141 -11.47 7.54 15.45
CA GLU A 141 -12.49 8.17 14.63
C GLU A 141 -13.89 7.81 15.10
N LYS A 142 -14.81 8.80 15.05
CA LYS A 142 -16.24 8.55 15.29
C LYS A 142 -16.83 7.89 14.05
N LEU A 143 -17.47 6.73 14.24
CA LEU A 143 -18.30 6.10 13.21
C LEU A 143 -19.45 7.06 12.89
N ASN A 144 -19.40 7.66 11.71
CA ASN A 144 -20.53 8.43 11.19
C ASN A 144 -21.29 7.55 10.20
N LEU A 145 -22.63 7.68 10.18
CA LEU A 145 -23.51 6.92 9.29
C LEU A 145 -23.06 7.02 7.81
N LYS A 146 -22.54 8.18 7.40
CA LYS A 146 -21.98 8.39 6.05
C LYS A 146 -20.76 7.48 5.75
N LYS A 147 -19.88 7.26 6.74
CA LYS A 147 -18.72 6.36 6.59
C LYS A 147 -19.15 4.91 6.49
N VAL A 148 -20.10 4.50 7.33
CA VAL A 148 -20.65 3.13 7.30
C VAL A 148 -21.35 2.87 5.96
N ALA A 149 -22.21 3.80 5.52
CA ALA A 149 -22.86 3.69 4.21
C ALA A 149 -21.86 3.61 3.06
N GLY A 150 -20.82 4.45 3.06
CA GLY A 150 -19.75 4.40 2.07
C GLY A 150 -19.01 3.06 2.05
N CYS A 151 -18.72 2.48 3.21
CA CYS A 151 -18.08 1.16 3.33
C CYS A 151 -18.99 0.04 2.80
N VAL A 152 -20.27 0.05 3.14
CA VAL A 152 -21.24 -0.95 2.67
C VAL A 152 -21.43 -0.87 1.16
N ILE A 153 -21.58 0.33 0.61
CA ILE A 153 -21.72 0.54 -0.84
C ILE A 153 -20.44 0.11 -1.55
N GLY A 154 -19.27 0.50 -1.04
CA GLY A 154 -17.99 0.11 -1.62
C GLY A 154 -17.76 -1.40 -1.60
N PHE A 155 -18.12 -2.07 -0.51
CA PHE A 155 -18.04 -3.53 -0.40
C PHE A 155 -19.01 -4.23 -1.35
N ALA A 156 -20.26 -3.75 -1.43
CA ALA A 156 -21.25 -4.28 -2.35
C ALA A 156 -20.81 -4.10 -3.81
N ALA A 157 -20.22 -2.95 -4.17
CA ALA A 157 -19.70 -2.71 -5.51
C ALA A 157 -18.59 -3.70 -5.88
N VAL A 158 -17.63 -3.96 -4.98
CA VAL A 158 -16.55 -4.94 -5.21
C VAL A 158 -17.11 -6.35 -5.34
N SER A 159 -18.10 -6.72 -4.51
CA SER A 159 -18.73 -8.04 -4.56
C SER A 159 -19.58 -8.26 -5.81
N TYR A 160 -20.18 -7.19 -6.35
CA TYR A 160 -21.05 -7.27 -7.55
C TYR A 160 -20.25 -7.31 -8.87
N THR A 161 -19.07 -6.69 -8.92
CA THR A 161 -18.22 -6.69 -10.13
C THR A 161 -17.52 -8.03 -10.38
N HIS A 162 -17.62 -8.98 -9.47
CA HIS A 162 -17.02 -10.32 -9.56
C HIS A 162 -18.06 -11.44 -9.48
#